data_3ca83080965dad4512b79d95604f61aa
#
_entry.id   3ca83080965dad4512b79d95604f61aa
#
_cell.length_a   1.000
_cell.length_b   1.000
_cell.length_c   1.000
_cell.angle_alpha   90.00
_cell.angle_beta   90.00
_cell.angle_gamma   90.00
#
_symmetry.space_group_name_H-M   'P 1'
#
loop_
_entity.id
_entity.type
_entity.pdbx_description
1 polymer ?
#
loop_
_entity_poly.entity_id
_entity_poly.type
_entity_poly.pdbx_seq_one_letter_code
_entity_poly.pdbx_strand_id
1 'polypeptide(L)'
;MEQGITRREAIKRLAKLGGAAALTVGFYGTLYGREAKVDPEPVVPATADFRVKGASNKVVVVEGVGQTSAETLVKEALSRLGGMEKFIARGDVVALKLNVSWDRSAELAANTNPEVAAAVAGLCLDAGAARVNFVDNTINAAERTFRNSGLEAAAVRSGAQVIYPSARLFKTMSLGGRRLNQWEVYTPVIEADKLINLPVAKHHGLTRLTLGMKNWIGAVGGNRGALHQDIHQSIVDLTRFFQPTLTIIDAVRIMVGNGPSGGRLADVVVKNTIIAGTDQVVVDAAALPLFDMYPDEIGYLMLAENQGLGRIEPEPGQLVEVQV
;
A
#
# COMPACT_ATOMS: atom_id res chain seq x y z
N MET A 1 17.16 -45.85 56.48
CA MET A 1 17.73 -44.69 57.22
C MET A 1 18.34 -43.77 56.20
N GLU A 2 17.58 -42.73 55.78
CA GLU A 2 18.10 -41.68 54.88
C GLU A 2 19.01 -40.75 55.69
N GLN A 3 20.28 -40.67 55.31
CA GLN A 3 21.21 -39.70 55.89
C GLN A 3 20.85 -38.31 55.34
N GLY A 4 20.25 -37.49 56.21
CA GLY A 4 19.94 -36.08 55.88
C GLY A 4 21.22 -35.28 55.59
N ILE A 5 21.22 -34.51 54.52
CA ILE A 5 22.29 -33.63 54.10
C ILE A 5 22.57 -32.59 55.20
N THR A 6 23.80 -32.48 55.67
CA THR A 6 24.18 -31.48 56.71
C THR A 6 24.06 -30.05 56.16
N ARG A 7 23.72 -29.11 57.07
CA ARG A 7 23.61 -27.66 56.71
C ARG A 7 24.81 -27.14 55.95
N ARG A 8 26.01 -27.63 56.26
CA ARG A 8 27.27 -27.27 55.64
C ARG A 8 27.42 -27.78 54.20
N GLU A 9 26.88 -28.98 53.93
CA GLU A 9 26.83 -29.56 52.57
C GLU A 9 25.77 -28.88 51.70
N ALA A 10 24.63 -28.53 52.27
CA ALA A 10 23.61 -27.72 51.57
C ALA A 10 24.14 -26.37 51.15
N ILE A 11 24.87 -25.67 52.03
CA ILE A 11 25.51 -24.37 51.70
C ILE A 11 26.57 -24.53 50.62
N LYS A 12 27.41 -25.58 50.70
CA LYS A 12 28.43 -25.81 49.64
C LYS A 12 27.79 -26.17 48.28
N ARG A 13 26.65 -26.87 48.25
CA ARG A 13 25.91 -27.15 47.01
C ARG A 13 25.27 -25.89 46.46
N LEU A 14 24.67 -25.05 47.30
CA LEU A 14 24.12 -23.76 46.89
C LEU A 14 25.18 -22.79 46.37
N ALA A 15 26.37 -22.74 47.00
CA ALA A 15 27.47 -21.92 46.52
C ALA A 15 28.04 -22.39 45.16
N LYS A 16 28.07 -23.72 44.91
CA LYS A 16 28.44 -24.29 43.59
C LYS A 16 27.40 -23.99 42.51
N LEU A 17 26.12 -24.06 42.86
CA LEU A 17 25.02 -23.74 41.93
C LEU A 17 24.96 -22.24 41.63
N GLY A 18 25.17 -21.38 42.63
CA GLY A 18 25.24 -19.93 42.45
C GLY A 18 26.43 -19.48 41.60
N GLY A 19 27.60 -20.12 41.80
CA GLY A 19 28.78 -19.89 41.00
C GLY A 19 28.62 -20.32 39.53
N ALA A 20 27.99 -21.46 39.30
CA ALA A 20 27.70 -21.94 37.94
C ALA A 20 26.67 -21.04 37.23
N ALA A 21 25.66 -20.55 37.96
CA ALA A 21 24.69 -19.61 37.40
C ALA A 21 25.30 -18.24 37.06
N ALA A 22 26.19 -17.72 37.91
CA ALA A 22 26.93 -16.47 37.66
C ALA A 22 27.85 -16.58 36.45
N LEU A 23 28.54 -17.72 36.27
CA LEU A 23 29.37 -17.98 35.09
C LEU A 23 28.56 -18.15 33.81
N THR A 24 27.38 -18.78 33.86
CA THR A 24 26.50 -18.91 32.69
C THR A 24 25.88 -17.56 32.30
N VAL A 25 25.44 -16.75 33.24
CA VAL A 25 24.93 -15.40 32.98
C VAL A 25 26.02 -14.48 32.46
N GLY A 26 27.24 -14.54 33.02
CA GLY A 26 28.40 -13.78 32.55
C GLY A 26 28.85 -14.21 31.14
N PHE A 27 28.85 -15.51 30.85
CA PHE A 27 29.18 -16.03 29.50
C PHE A 27 28.12 -15.74 28.48
N TYR A 28 26.84 -15.81 28.87
CA TYR A 28 25.72 -15.38 28.02
C TYR A 28 25.75 -13.87 27.73
N GLY A 29 26.06 -13.07 28.75
CA GLY A 29 26.23 -11.62 28.61
C GLY A 29 27.40 -11.23 27.69
N THR A 30 28.50 -12.00 27.68
CA THR A 30 29.63 -11.74 26.77
C THR A 30 29.44 -12.26 25.36
N LEU A 31 28.63 -13.33 25.16
CA LEU A 31 28.31 -13.87 23.84
C LEU A 31 27.14 -13.14 23.17
N TYR A 32 26.12 -12.71 23.92
CA TYR A 32 24.97 -12.02 23.42
C TYR A 32 24.96 -10.50 23.67
N GLY A 33 25.79 -9.98 24.54
CA GLY A 33 25.96 -8.54 24.78
C GLY A 33 26.87 -7.82 23.79
N ARG A 34 27.44 -8.51 22.81
CA ARG A 34 27.91 -7.93 21.56
C ARG A 34 26.84 -8.06 20.50
N GLU A 35 25.73 -7.37 20.71
CA GLU A 35 25.09 -6.75 19.55
C GLU A 35 26.20 -5.90 18.93
N ALA A 36 26.72 -6.33 17.78
CA ALA A 36 27.49 -5.44 16.94
C ALA A 36 26.57 -4.19 16.85
N LYS A 37 27.03 -3.04 17.36
CA LYS A 37 26.50 -1.77 16.96
C LYS A 37 26.75 -1.75 15.46
N VAL A 38 25.76 -2.25 14.71
CA VAL A 38 25.61 -1.87 13.33
C VAL A 38 25.35 -0.38 13.47
N ASP A 39 26.34 0.44 13.16
CA ASP A 39 26.11 1.86 12.99
C ASP A 39 24.89 1.95 12.10
N PRO A 40 23.83 2.66 12.51
CA PRO A 40 22.64 2.76 11.69
C PRO A 40 23.13 3.28 10.34
N GLU A 41 22.90 2.49 9.28
CA GLU A 41 23.20 2.99 7.93
C GLU A 41 22.61 4.39 7.83
N PRO A 42 23.34 5.35 7.25
CA PRO A 42 22.86 6.72 7.19
C PRO A 42 21.49 6.70 6.55
N VAL A 43 20.48 7.14 7.32
CA VAL A 43 19.09 7.21 6.86
C VAL A 43 19.08 8.22 5.72
N VAL A 44 19.02 7.72 4.49
CA VAL A 44 18.96 8.57 3.30
C VAL A 44 17.62 9.29 3.36
N PRO A 45 17.57 10.63 3.39
CA PRO A 45 16.34 11.36 3.25
C PRO A 45 15.80 11.09 1.84
N ALA A 46 14.81 10.25 1.72
CA ALA A 46 14.17 10.01 0.45
C ALA A 46 12.89 10.84 0.39
N THR A 47 12.75 11.64 -0.64
CA THR A 47 11.48 12.22 -1.03
C THR A 47 10.87 11.30 -2.07
N ALA A 48 9.79 10.63 -1.72
CA ALA A 48 8.99 9.84 -2.67
C ALA A 48 7.96 10.76 -3.35
N ASP A 49 8.43 11.88 -3.92
CA ASP A 49 7.60 12.87 -4.61
C ASP A 49 7.70 12.70 -6.13
N PHE A 50 6.65 12.09 -6.70
CA PHE A 50 6.52 11.80 -8.12
C PHE A 50 5.49 12.69 -8.82
N ARG A 51 5.06 13.77 -8.17
CA ARG A 51 4.06 14.70 -8.72
C ARG A 51 4.59 15.39 -9.97
N VAL A 52 3.74 15.50 -10.98
CA VAL A 52 4.06 16.22 -12.22
C VAL A 52 3.67 17.69 -12.06
N LYS A 53 4.64 18.59 -12.26
CA LYS A 53 4.38 20.03 -12.21
C LYS A 53 3.40 20.45 -13.31
N GLY A 54 2.39 21.24 -12.93
CA GLY A 54 1.36 21.70 -13.86
C GLY A 54 0.37 20.63 -14.31
N ALA A 55 0.38 19.47 -13.66
CA ALA A 55 -0.67 18.47 -13.87
C ALA A 55 -2.05 19.02 -13.46
N SER A 56 -3.09 18.47 -14.06
CA SER A 56 -4.47 18.81 -13.74
C SER A 56 -4.76 18.54 -12.25
N ASN A 57 -5.40 19.46 -11.56
CA ASN A 57 -5.91 19.26 -10.20
C ASN A 57 -7.28 18.60 -10.18
N LYS A 58 -7.84 18.21 -11.34
CA LYS A 58 -9.13 17.57 -11.44
C LYS A 58 -9.14 16.19 -10.76
N VAL A 59 -10.29 15.84 -10.24
CA VAL A 59 -10.66 14.47 -9.89
C VAL A 59 -11.79 14.04 -10.81
N VAL A 60 -11.58 12.96 -11.51
CA VAL A 60 -12.51 12.45 -12.52
C VAL A 60 -13.13 11.16 -12.03
N VAL A 61 -14.45 11.12 -12.01
CA VAL A 61 -15.27 9.93 -11.74
C VAL A 61 -15.89 9.51 -13.05
N VAL A 62 -15.58 8.33 -13.55
CA VAL A 62 -16.18 7.75 -14.75
C VAL A 62 -17.01 6.55 -14.37
N GLU A 63 -18.32 6.61 -14.65
CA GLU A 63 -19.25 5.52 -14.47
C GLU A 63 -19.64 4.90 -15.81
N GLY A 64 -19.50 3.59 -15.92
CA GLY A 64 -19.89 2.85 -17.13
C GLY A 64 -21.36 2.44 -17.12
N VAL A 65 -22.02 2.61 -18.25
CA VAL A 65 -23.39 2.15 -18.47
C VAL A 65 -23.36 0.77 -19.12
N GLY A 66 -24.14 -0.17 -18.57
CA GLY A 66 -24.24 -1.52 -19.11
C GLY A 66 -22.94 -2.33 -18.98
N GLN A 67 -22.41 -2.84 -20.10
CA GLN A 67 -21.21 -3.66 -20.15
C GLN A 67 -19.97 -2.87 -20.59
N THR A 68 -19.81 -1.65 -20.10
CA THR A 68 -18.61 -0.84 -20.39
C THR A 68 -17.36 -1.54 -19.90
N SER A 69 -16.34 -1.64 -20.76
CA SER A 69 -15.08 -2.31 -20.41
C SER A 69 -14.25 -1.48 -19.43
N ALA A 70 -13.45 -2.15 -18.59
CA ALA A 70 -12.48 -1.50 -17.71
C ALA A 70 -11.50 -0.60 -18.49
N GLU A 71 -11.10 -1.02 -19.68
CA GLU A 71 -10.23 -0.25 -20.57
C GLU A 71 -10.89 1.07 -21.00
N THR A 72 -12.16 1.05 -21.39
CA THR A 72 -12.92 2.25 -21.77
C THR A 72 -13.00 3.23 -20.59
N LEU A 73 -13.32 2.74 -19.39
CA LEU A 73 -13.40 3.57 -18.18
C LEU A 73 -12.06 4.25 -17.86
N VAL A 74 -10.96 3.49 -17.91
CA VAL A 74 -9.62 4.01 -17.66
C VAL A 74 -9.21 5.03 -18.71
N LYS A 75 -9.44 4.75 -20.00
CA LYS A 75 -9.12 5.66 -21.09
C LYS A 75 -9.88 6.98 -20.94
N GLU A 76 -11.17 6.93 -20.64
CA GLU A 76 -11.98 8.13 -20.45
C GLU A 76 -11.48 8.94 -19.25
N ALA A 77 -11.25 8.30 -18.09
CA ALA A 77 -10.75 8.98 -16.90
C ALA A 77 -9.45 9.73 -17.18
N LEU A 78 -8.50 9.08 -17.85
CA LEU A 78 -7.22 9.69 -18.18
C LEU A 78 -7.33 10.76 -19.28
N SER A 79 -8.21 10.57 -20.26
CA SER A 79 -8.50 11.60 -21.28
C SER A 79 -8.98 12.91 -20.64
N ARG A 80 -9.87 12.83 -19.63
CA ARG A 80 -10.35 14.01 -18.88
C ARG A 80 -9.29 14.68 -18.04
N LEU A 81 -8.22 13.96 -17.68
CA LEU A 81 -7.04 14.52 -17.03
C LEU A 81 -6.01 15.08 -18.02
N GLY A 82 -6.25 14.94 -19.32
CA GLY A 82 -5.41 15.47 -20.40
C GLY A 82 -4.52 14.44 -21.09
N GLY A 83 -4.79 13.14 -20.87
CA GLY A 83 -4.05 12.01 -21.45
C GLY A 83 -2.89 11.51 -20.59
N MET A 84 -2.51 10.23 -20.76
CA MET A 84 -1.39 9.64 -20.00
C MET A 84 -0.05 10.31 -20.33
N GLU A 85 0.12 10.85 -21.50
CA GLU A 85 1.31 11.59 -21.98
C GLU A 85 1.57 12.89 -21.20
N LYS A 86 0.61 13.39 -20.41
CA LYS A 86 0.82 14.49 -19.47
C LYS A 86 1.58 14.06 -18.21
N PHE A 87 1.56 12.76 -17.92
CA PHE A 87 2.11 12.19 -16.70
C PHE A 87 3.35 11.35 -16.93
N ILE A 88 3.46 10.71 -18.10
CA ILE A 88 4.54 9.80 -18.47
C ILE A 88 5.37 10.42 -19.58
N ALA A 89 6.67 10.48 -19.38
CA ALA A 89 7.64 10.87 -20.40
C ALA A 89 8.23 9.63 -21.09
N ARG A 90 8.73 9.83 -22.31
CA ARG A 90 9.42 8.77 -23.05
C ARG A 90 10.66 8.30 -22.27
N GLY A 91 10.73 7.00 -22.05
CA GLY A 91 11.84 6.36 -21.35
C GLY A 91 11.61 6.16 -19.85
N ASP A 92 10.52 6.70 -19.28
CA ASP A 92 10.22 6.53 -17.84
C ASP A 92 10.07 5.05 -17.46
N VAL A 93 10.56 4.72 -16.28
CA VAL A 93 10.21 3.49 -15.55
C VAL A 93 9.05 3.82 -14.62
N VAL A 94 7.94 3.11 -14.78
CA VAL A 94 6.72 3.34 -13.99
C VAL A 94 6.55 2.24 -12.95
N ALA A 95 6.39 2.62 -11.68
CA ALA A 95 5.89 1.73 -10.65
C ALA A 95 4.37 1.85 -10.57
N LEU A 96 3.67 0.76 -10.86
CA LEU A 96 2.22 0.67 -10.69
C LEU A 96 1.96 -0.05 -9.36
N LYS A 97 1.68 0.74 -8.30
CA LYS A 97 1.42 0.24 -6.96
C LYS A 97 -0.02 -0.28 -6.88
N LEU A 98 -0.16 -1.57 -7.05
CA LEU A 98 -1.44 -2.28 -6.99
C LEU A 98 -1.90 -2.50 -5.54
N ASN A 99 -3.07 -3.10 -5.37
CA ASN A 99 -3.47 -3.78 -4.14
C ASN A 99 -3.53 -5.28 -4.43
N VAL A 100 -2.52 -6.03 -3.99
CA VAL A 100 -2.39 -7.48 -4.23
C VAL A 100 -2.10 -8.18 -2.90
N SER A 101 -3.00 -7.97 -1.93
CA SER A 101 -2.74 -8.43 -0.56
C SER A 101 -3.16 -9.88 -0.32
N TRP A 102 -4.23 -10.35 -0.97
CA TRP A 102 -4.92 -11.57 -0.62
C TRP A 102 -4.92 -12.59 -1.75
N ASP A 103 -4.66 -13.84 -1.41
CA ASP A 103 -4.78 -14.98 -2.32
C ASP A 103 -6.25 -15.26 -2.64
N ARG A 104 -6.81 -14.44 -3.54
CA ARG A 104 -8.20 -14.42 -3.97
C ARG A 104 -8.26 -14.18 -5.48
N SER A 105 -9.27 -14.78 -6.10
CA SER A 105 -9.57 -14.52 -7.52
C SER A 105 -10.16 -13.12 -7.73
N ALA A 106 -10.11 -12.63 -8.95
CA ALA A 106 -10.44 -11.24 -9.31
C ALA A 106 -11.92 -10.89 -9.04
N GLU A 107 -12.84 -11.84 -9.17
CA GLU A 107 -14.27 -11.62 -8.95
C GLU A 107 -14.62 -11.29 -7.50
N LEU A 108 -13.74 -11.59 -6.54
CA LEU A 108 -13.95 -11.30 -5.12
C LEU A 108 -13.59 -9.86 -4.73
N ALA A 109 -13.09 -9.05 -5.66
CA ALA A 109 -12.72 -7.64 -5.44
C ALA A 109 -11.83 -7.40 -4.20
N ALA A 110 -11.02 -8.40 -3.84
CA ALA A 110 -10.08 -8.32 -2.74
C ALA A 110 -8.73 -7.69 -3.16
N ASN A 111 -8.45 -7.68 -4.46
CA ASN A 111 -7.25 -7.16 -5.10
C ASN A 111 -7.66 -6.26 -6.28
N THR A 112 -6.73 -5.46 -6.78
CA THR A 112 -6.91 -4.65 -7.99
C THR A 112 -7.37 -5.53 -9.15
N ASN A 113 -8.36 -5.06 -9.91
CA ASN A 113 -8.87 -5.74 -11.09
C ASN A 113 -7.78 -5.87 -12.16
N PRO A 114 -7.48 -7.09 -12.65
CA PRO A 114 -6.43 -7.30 -13.64
C PRO A 114 -6.66 -6.56 -14.96
N GLU A 115 -7.92 -6.35 -15.38
CA GLU A 115 -8.22 -5.61 -16.61
C GLU A 115 -7.95 -4.10 -16.44
N VAL A 116 -8.24 -3.54 -15.27
CA VAL A 116 -7.88 -2.15 -14.93
C VAL A 116 -6.35 -1.98 -14.90
N ALA A 117 -5.65 -2.91 -14.24
CA ALA A 117 -4.18 -2.88 -14.17
C ALA A 117 -3.53 -2.98 -15.57
N ALA A 118 -4.04 -3.88 -16.42
CA ALA A 118 -3.56 -4.02 -17.80
C ALA A 118 -3.81 -2.77 -18.64
N ALA A 119 -5.00 -2.15 -18.52
CA ALA A 119 -5.34 -0.93 -19.24
C ALA A 119 -4.43 0.25 -18.85
N VAL A 120 -4.19 0.45 -17.55
CA VAL A 120 -3.28 1.50 -17.07
C VAL A 120 -1.85 1.24 -17.55
N ALA A 121 -1.37 -0.01 -17.47
CA ALA A 121 -0.03 -0.37 -17.93
C ALA A 121 0.13 -0.14 -19.44
N GLY A 122 -0.85 -0.55 -20.24
CA GLY A 122 -0.85 -0.32 -21.70
C GLY A 122 -0.74 1.16 -22.02
N LEU A 123 -1.56 2.01 -21.38
CA LEU A 123 -1.52 3.46 -21.60
C LEU A 123 -0.19 4.10 -21.17
N CYS A 124 0.48 3.58 -20.14
CA CYS A 124 1.83 4.04 -19.79
C CYS A 124 2.85 3.71 -20.88
N LEU A 125 2.78 2.48 -21.43
CA LEU A 125 3.67 2.06 -22.51
C LEU A 125 3.39 2.83 -23.81
N ASP A 126 2.13 3.04 -24.17
CA ASP A 126 1.69 3.84 -25.31
C ASP A 126 2.16 5.30 -25.20
N ALA A 127 2.20 5.87 -23.99
CA ALA A 127 2.74 7.19 -23.71
C ALA A 127 4.29 7.23 -23.77
N GLY A 128 4.94 6.08 -23.93
CA GLY A 128 6.39 5.96 -24.15
C GLY A 128 7.20 5.52 -22.95
N ALA A 129 6.56 5.00 -21.86
CA ALA A 129 7.30 4.39 -20.77
C ALA A 129 8.22 3.27 -21.29
N ALA A 130 9.45 3.21 -20.80
CA ALA A 130 10.38 2.14 -21.13
C ALA A 130 10.00 0.82 -20.45
N ARG A 131 9.37 0.90 -19.28
CA ARG A 131 8.96 -0.25 -18.47
C ARG A 131 7.86 0.11 -17.48
N VAL A 132 6.92 -0.82 -17.26
CA VAL A 132 5.91 -0.74 -16.20
C VAL A 132 6.10 -1.93 -15.28
N ASN A 133 6.24 -1.66 -13.99
CA ASN A 133 6.42 -2.65 -12.94
C ASN A 133 5.16 -2.73 -12.07
N PHE A 134 4.55 -3.90 -11.95
CA PHE A 134 3.51 -4.19 -10.97
C PHE A 134 4.16 -4.48 -9.64
N VAL A 135 3.85 -3.70 -8.63
CA VAL A 135 4.49 -3.75 -7.32
C VAL A 135 3.46 -3.75 -6.18
N ASP A 136 3.64 -4.64 -5.21
CA ASP A 136 2.95 -4.65 -3.92
C ASP A 136 3.68 -5.56 -2.94
N ASN A 137 3.65 -5.24 -1.65
CA ASN A 137 4.07 -6.15 -0.60
C ASN A 137 2.86 -6.92 -0.08
N THR A 138 2.65 -8.11 -0.60
CA THR A 138 1.49 -8.97 -0.33
C THR A 138 1.40 -9.42 1.14
N ILE A 139 0.24 -9.86 1.58
CA ILE A 139 0.05 -10.54 2.88
C ILE A 139 0.23 -12.06 2.72
N ASN A 140 -0.34 -12.63 1.68
CA ASN A 140 -0.14 -14.04 1.34
C ASN A 140 1.09 -14.22 0.44
N ALA A 141 1.48 -15.47 0.14
CA ALA A 141 2.60 -15.78 -0.74
C ALA A 141 2.47 -15.07 -2.09
N ALA A 142 3.46 -14.25 -2.43
CA ALA A 142 3.36 -13.27 -3.51
C ALA A 142 3.06 -13.92 -4.87
N GLU A 143 3.84 -14.93 -5.27
CA GLU A 143 3.68 -15.58 -6.57
C GLU A 143 2.29 -16.20 -6.71
N ARG A 144 1.77 -16.81 -5.64
CA ARG A 144 0.43 -17.40 -5.63
C ARG A 144 -0.65 -16.31 -5.70
N THR A 145 -0.47 -15.22 -4.95
CA THR A 145 -1.43 -14.11 -4.90
C THR A 145 -1.54 -13.40 -6.25
N PHE A 146 -0.40 -13.08 -6.88
CA PHE A 146 -0.39 -12.47 -8.22
C PHE A 146 -1.00 -13.39 -9.28
N ARG A 147 -0.73 -14.69 -9.20
CA ARG A 147 -1.29 -15.69 -10.14
C ARG A 147 -2.79 -15.85 -9.97
N ASN A 148 -3.26 -16.09 -8.76
CA ASN A 148 -4.67 -16.38 -8.50
C ASN A 148 -5.58 -15.15 -8.66
N SER A 149 -5.05 -13.93 -8.43
CA SER A 149 -5.76 -12.68 -8.73
C SER A 149 -5.83 -12.36 -10.22
N GLY A 150 -5.09 -13.07 -11.08
CA GLY A 150 -4.99 -12.80 -12.50
C GLY A 150 -4.04 -11.65 -12.87
N LEU A 151 -3.39 -11.01 -11.90
CA LEU A 151 -2.51 -9.86 -12.13
C LEU A 151 -1.19 -10.26 -12.78
N GLU A 152 -0.66 -11.48 -12.53
CA GLU A 152 0.50 -11.99 -13.25
C GLU A 152 0.21 -12.11 -14.77
N ALA A 153 -0.95 -12.68 -15.11
CA ALA A 153 -1.40 -12.79 -16.51
C ALA A 153 -1.67 -11.41 -17.13
N ALA A 154 -2.24 -10.47 -16.36
CA ALA A 154 -2.46 -9.10 -16.81
C ALA A 154 -1.13 -8.37 -17.10
N ALA A 155 -0.11 -8.55 -16.28
CA ALA A 155 1.23 -8.01 -16.53
C ALA A 155 1.79 -8.52 -17.85
N VAL A 156 1.75 -9.84 -18.08
CA VAL A 156 2.23 -10.44 -19.34
C VAL A 156 1.48 -9.88 -20.55
N ARG A 157 0.14 -9.82 -20.51
CA ARG A 157 -0.67 -9.31 -21.62
C ARG A 157 -0.42 -7.85 -21.95
N SER A 158 -0.16 -7.03 -20.95
CA SER A 158 0.06 -5.58 -21.11
C SER A 158 1.52 -5.21 -21.36
N GLY A 159 2.46 -6.16 -21.36
CA GLY A 159 3.90 -5.88 -21.47
C GLY A 159 4.54 -5.35 -20.18
N ALA A 160 3.82 -5.38 -19.05
CA ALA A 160 4.36 -5.04 -17.75
C ALA A 160 5.13 -6.21 -17.11
N GLN A 161 5.87 -5.93 -16.05
CA GLN A 161 6.63 -6.92 -15.26
C GLN A 161 6.14 -6.94 -13.82
N VAL A 162 6.08 -8.12 -13.20
CA VAL A 162 5.81 -8.23 -11.76
C VAL A 162 7.15 -8.21 -11.01
N ILE A 163 7.28 -7.33 -10.04
CA ILE A 163 8.39 -7.35 -9.08
C ILE A 163 7.88 -7.95 -7.78
N TYR A 164 8.27 -9.19 -7.52
CA TYR A 164 7.88 -9.89 -6.30
C TYR A 164 8.66 -9.37 -5.08
N PRO A 165 8.00 -9.15 -3.93
CA PRO A 165 8.68 -8.71 -2.73
C PRO A 165 9.68 -9.76 -2.23
N SER A 166 10.87 -9.30 -1.85
CA SER A 166 11.90 -10.10 -1.21
C SER A 166 12.66 -9.22 -0.21
N ALA A 167 13.24 -9.79 0.84
CA ALA A 167 13.88 -9.04 1.92
C ALA A 167 14.91 -8.01 1.43
N ARG A 168 15.65 -8.31 0.36
CA ARG A 168 16.66 -7.40 -0.23
C ARG A 168 16.08 -6.14 -0.88
N LEU A 169 14.77 -6.11 -1.14
CA LEU A 169 14.06 -4.99 -1.77
C LEU A 169 13.42 -4.06 -0.75
N PHE A 170 13.78 -4.16 0.51
CA PHE A 170 13.33 -3.25 1.55
C PHE A 170 14.53 -2.50 2.14
N LYS A 171 14.37 -1.19 2.32
CA LYS A 171 15.36 -0.33 2.97
C LYS A 171 14.69 0.52 4.03
N THR A 172 15.34 0.67 5.19
CA THR A 172 14.88 1.60 6.22
C THR A 172 15.11 3.03 5.76
N MET A 173 14.05 3.84 5.80
CA MET A 173 14.05 5.24 5.36
C MET A 173 13.43 6.13 6.41
N SER A 174 13.82 7.42 6.40
CA SER A 174 13.13 8.44 7.18
C SER A 174 11.86 8.86 6.43
N LEU A 175 10.70 8.62 7.04
CA LEU A 175 9.42 9.05 6.50
C LEU A 175 9.02 10.44 7.01
N GLY A 176 9.65 10.92 8.09
CA GLY A 176 9.33 12.22 8.69
C GLY A 176 7.90 12.33 9.24
N GLY A 177 7.25 11.20 9.48
CA GLY A 177 5.89 11.13 9.99
C GLY A 177 5.82 11.36 11.50
N ARG A 178 4.63 11.63 12.01
CA ARG A 178 4.39 11.81 13.46
C ARG A 178 4.54 10.51 14.22
N ARG A 179 4.08 9.41 13.63
CA ARG A 179 4.18 8.05 14.15
C ARG A 179 5.30 7.25 13.47
N LEU A 180 5.40 7.36 12.14
CA LEU A 180 6.35 6.62 11.32
C LEU A 180 7.53 7.52 10.97
N ASN A 181 8.49 7.64 11.90
CA ASN A 181 9.70 8.44 11.64
C ASN A 181 10.69 7.66 10.75
N GLN A 182 10.97 6.41 11.08
CA GLN A 182 11.80 5.50 10.27
C GLN A 182 11.02 4.22 10.03
N TRP A 183 11.01 3.74 8.78
CA TRP A 183 10.33 2.51 8.43
C TRP A 183 10.93 1.85 7.20
N GLU A 184 10.76 0.54 7.07
CA GLU A 184 11.18 -0.20 5.89
C GLU A 184 10.26 0.12 4.70
N VAL A 185 10.83 0.63 3.61
CA VAL A 185 10.14 0.95 2.36
C VAL A 185 10.50 -0.07 1.29
N TYR A 186 9.51 -0.53 0.54
CA TYR A 186 9.67 -1.41 -0.61
C TYR A 186 10.26 -0.62 -1.78
N THR A 187 11.56 -0.79 -2.04
CA THR A 187 12.33 0.10 -2.92
C THR A 187 11.83 0.15 -4.37
N PRO A 188 11.27 -0.91 -4.99
CA PRO A 188 10.71 -0.79 -6.33
C PRO A 188 9.60 0.25 -6.49
N VAL A 189 8.95 0.66 -5.40
CA VAL A 189 7.95 1.74 -5.41
C VAL A 189 8.61 3.11 -5.59
N ILE A 190 9.84 3.29 -5.09
CA ILE A 190 10.53 4.58 -5.06
C ILE A 190 11.73 4.67 -6.01
N GLU A 191 12.19 3.56 -6.57
CA GLU A 191 13.30 3.50 -7.55
C GLU A 191 12.80 3.68 -8.99
N ALA A 192 11.54 4.07 -9.19
CA ALA A 192 10.93 4.38 -10.48
C ALA A 192 10.99 5.89 -10.77
N ASP A 193 10.75 6.27 -12.03
CA ASP A 193 10.62 7.68 -12.43
C ASP A 193 9.21 8.22 -12.19
N LYS A 194 8.21 7.33 -12.22
CA LYS A 194 6.80 7.64 -11.99
C LYS A 194 6.15 6.60 -11.08
N LEU A 195 5.26 7.06 -10.23
CA LEU A 195 4.52 6.24 -9.29
C LEU A 195 3.02 6.43 -9.50
N ILE A 196 2.33 5.38 -9.92
CA ILE A 196 0.86 5.37 -10.02
C ILE A 196 0.30 4.47 -8.91
N ASN A 197 -0.55 5.03 -8.07
CA ASN A 197 -1.27 4.31 -7.02
C ASN A 197 -2.58 3.75 -7.58
N LEU A 198 -2.73 2.42 -7.62
CA LEU A 198 -3.90 1.74 -8.20
C LEU A 198 -4.56 0.81 -7.18
N PRO A 199 -5.25 1.36 -6.16
CA PRO A 199 -5.99 0.60 -5.18
C PRO A 199 -7.28 0.01 -5.76
N VAL A 200 -7.79 -1.07 -5.15
CA VAL A 200 -9.18 -1.47 -5.26
C VAL A 200 -9.99 -0.83 -4.13
N ALA A 201 -11.18 -0.31 -4.48
CA ALA A 201 -12.12 0.20 -3.48
C ALA A 201 -12.79 -0.96 -2.74
N LYS A 202 -12.61 -1.03 -1.40
CA LYS A 202 -13.18 -2.14 -0.62
C LYS A 202 -13.37 -1.81 0.86
N HIS A 203 -14.34 -2.49 1.47
CA HIS A 203 -14.56 -2.51 2.92
C HIS A 203 -13.31 -2.94 3.69
N HIS A 204 -13.13 -2.38 4.90
CA HIS A 204 -12.09 -2.76 5.83
C HIS A 204 -12.56 -2.61 7.28
N GLY A 205 -12.46 -3.67 8.06
CA GLY A 205 -13.00 -3.71 9.43
C GLY A 205 -12.49 -2.63 10.39
N LEU A 206 -11.22 -2.18 10.25
CA LEU A 206 -10.64 -1.16 11.15
C LEU A 206 -10.76 0.28 10.63
N THR A 207 -10.64 0.48 9.33
CA THR A 207 -10.58 1.81 8.70
C THR A 207 -11.82 2.12 7.89
N ARG A 208 -12.86 1.31 8.02
CA ARG A 208 -14.09 1.30 7.21
C ARG A 208 -13.80 0.95 5.75
N LEU A 209 -12.90 1.67 5.09
CA LEU A 209 -12.54 1.46 3.68
C LEU A 209 -11.02 1.29 3.49
N THR A 210 -10.67 0.60 2.41
CA THR A 210 -9.38 0.65 1.73
C THR A 210 -9.56 1.39 0.43
N LEU A 211 -8.84 2.50 0.28
CA LEU A 211 -8.78 3.36 -0.89
C LEU A 211 -7.31 3.72 -1.18
N GLY A 212 -7.05 4.84 -1.86
CA GLY A 212 -5.71 5.26 -2.28
C GLY A 212 -4.74 5.47 -1.14
N MET A 213 -5.11 6.27 -0.15
CA MET A 213 -4.24 6.58 0.99
C MET A 213 -3.85 5.32 1.77
N LYS A 214 -4.81 4.44 2.02
CA LYS A 214 -4.55 3.20 2.76
C LYS A 214 -3.74 2.18 1.97
N ASN A 215 -3.73 2.27 0.64
CA ASN A 215 -2.98 1.35 -0.22
C ASN A 215 -1.46 1.41 0.02
N TRP A 216 -0.93 2.49 0.58
CA TRP A 216 0.48 2.65 0.90
C TRP A 216 1.00 1.66 1.95
N ILE A 217 0.14 1.03 2.75
CA ILE A 217 0.55 -0.06 3.66
C ILE A 217 1.20 -1.23 2.88
N GLY A 218 0.82 -1.44 1.62
CA GLY A 218 1.47 -2.40 0.74
C GLY A 218 2.77 -1.90 0.09
N ALA A 219 3.20 -0.67 0.34
CA ALA A 219 4.48 -0.12 -0.11
C ALA A 219 5.58 -0.18 0.97
N VAL A 220 5.28 -0.77 2.14
CA VAL A 220 6.21 -0.84 3.27
C VAL A 220 6.37 -2.28 3.77
N GLY A 221 7.51 -2.51 4.42
CA GLY A 221 7.89 -3.79 5.04
C GLY A 221 7.77 -3.77 6.56
N GLY A 222 8.68 -4.49 7.20
CA GLY A 222 8.82 -4.55 8.65
C GLY A 222 7.60 -5.12 9.37
N ASN A 223 7.42 -4.71 10.61
CA ASN A 223 6.27 -5.12 11.42
C ASN A 223 5.01 -4.32 11.06
N ARG A 224 4.38 -4.64 9.93
CA ARG A 224 3.13 -3.97 9.50
C ARG A 224 1.98 -4.10 10.49
N GLY A 225 2.01 -5.10 11.40
CA GLY A 225 1.06 -5.21 12.50
C GLY A 225 1.11 -4.00 13.44
N ALA A 226 2.29 -3.43 13.67
CA ALA A 226 2.45 -2.22 14.49
C ALA A 226 1.78 -0.98 13.88
N LEU A 227 1.60 -0.91 12.56
CA LEU A 227 0.87 0.18 11.90
C LEU A 227 -0.59 0.27 12.40
N HIS A 228 -1.17 -0.87 12.77
CA HIS A 228 -2.57 -0.96 13.20
C HIS A 228 -2.82 -0.44 14.63
N GLN A 229 -1.78 -0.19 15.44
CA GLN A 229 -1.93 0.38 16.78
C GLN A 229 -2.45 1.83 16.74
N ASP A 230 -2.10 2.57 15.68
CA ASP A 230 -2.65 3.88 15.33
C ASP A 230 -2.73 3.96 13.80
N ILE A 231 -3.70 3.25 13.25
CA ILE A 231 -3.80 3.01 11.81
C ILE A 231 -4.06 4.30 11.03
N HIS A 232 -4.86 5.23 11.59
CA HIS A 232 -5.21 6.46 10.91
C HIS A 232 -3.99 7.38 10.77
N GLN A 233 -3.22 7.57 11.84
CA GLN A 233 -1.99 8.36 11.77
C GLN A 233 -0.94 7.66 10.88
N SER A 234 -0.82 6.33 10.95
CA SER A 234 0.09 5.57 10.07
C SER A 234 -0.24 5.77 8.59
N ILE A 235 -1.53 5.77 8.21
CA ILE A 235 -1.97 6.04 6.83
C ILE A 235 -1.61 7.47 6.42
N VAL A 236 -1.85 8.46 7.28
CA VAL A 236 -1.54 9.87 7.01
C VAL A 236 -0.04 10.09 6.83
N ASP A 237 0.79 9.47 7.67
CA ASP A 237 2.25 9.55 7.57
C ASP A 237 2.75 8.95 6.24
N LEU A 238 2.22 7.78 5.85
CA LEU A 238 2.54 7.15 4.57
C LEU A 238 2.06 7.99 3.38
N THR A 239 0.86 8.58 3.47
CA THR A 239 0.33 9.47 2.42
C THR A 239 1.18 10.72 2.27
N ARG A 240 1.72 11.27 3.37
CA ARG A 240 2.66 12.39 3.34
C ARG A 240 3.98 12.03 2.66
N PHE A 241 4.48 10.83 2.92
CA PHE A 241 5.74 10.35 2.34
C PHE A 241 5.60 10.00 0.85
N PHE A 242 4.56 9.25 0.47
CA PHE A 242 4.30 8.86 -0.91
C PHE A 242 3.44 9.90 -1.62
N GLN A 243 4.05 10.67 -2.52
CA GLN A 243 3.37 11.64 -3.36
C GLN A 243 3.33 11.11 -4.81
N PRO A 244 2.28 10.39 -5.21
CA PRO A 244 2.25 9.71 -6.50
C PRO A 244 2.08 10.69 -7.66
N THR A 245 2.41 10.22 -8.86
CA THR A 245 2.09 10.86 -10.13
C THR A 245 0.59 10.93 -10.34
N LEU A 246 -0.09 9.81 -10.06
CA LEU A 246 -1.55 9.63 -10.14
C LEU A 246 -2.04 8.67 -9.08
N THR A 247 -3.26 8.86 -8.61
CA THR A 247 -4.06 7.83 -7.92
C THR A 247 -5.25 7.48 -8.80
N ILE A 248 -5.44 6.19 -9.06
CA ILE A 248 -6.54 5.65 -9.89
C ILE A 248 -7.24 4.58 -9.07
N ILE A 249 -8.42 4.87 -8.53
CA ILE A 249 -9.20 3.89 -7.76
C ILE A 249 -9.96 2.98 -8.71
N ASP A 250 -9.69 1.70 -8.60
CA ASP A 250 -10.48 0.64 -9.21
C ASP A 250 -11.75 0.42 -8.38
N ALA A 251 -12.88 0.82 -8.90
CA ALA A 251 -14.22 0.58 -8.39
C ALA A 251 -15.11 -0.11 -9.45
N VAL A 252 -14.52 -0.86 -10.39
CA VAL A 252 -15.29 -1.67 -11.34
C VAL A 252 -16.14 -2.69 -10.58
N ARG A 253 -15.53 -3.36 -9.61
CA ARG A 253 -16.20 -4.15 -8.57
C ARG A 253 -15.68 -3.70 -7.21
N ILE A 254 -16.58 -3.50 -6.27
CA ILE A 254 -16.23 -3.14 -4.90
C ILE A 254 -16.66 -4.22 -3.92
N MET A 255 -15.89 -4.42 -2.87
CA MET A 255 -16.28 -5.29 -1.76
C MET A 255 -16.93 -4.43 -0.67
N VAL A 256 -18.22 -4.66 -0.39
CA VAL A 256 -19.01 -3.83 0.55
C VAL A 256 -19.09 -4.42 1.96
N GLY A 257 -18.61 -5.64 2.18
CA GLY A 257 -18.64 -6.31 3.48
C GLY A 257 -17.50 -7.32 3.66
N ASN A 258 -17.25 -7.74 4.90
CA ASN A 258 -16.27 -8.78 5.27
C ASN A 258 -14.84 -8.57 4.76
N GLY A 259 -14.49 -7.33 4.39
CA GLY A 259 -13.13 -6.97 3.98
C GLY A 259 -12.17 -6.80 5.18
N PRO A 260 -10.85 -6.78 4.92
CA PRO A 260 -10.22 -6.58 3.60
C PRO A 260 -9.95 -7.85 2.80
N SER A 261 -10.10 -9.06 3.39
CA SER A 261 -9.75 -10.33 2.73
C SER A 261 -10.91 -10.94 1.94
N GLY A 262 -12.14 -10.60 2.28
CA GLY A 262 -13.36 -11.08 1.63
C GLY A 262 -13.44 -12.60 1.52
N GLY A 263 -14.00 -13.08 0.43
CA GLY A 263 -14.10 -14.50 0.10
C GLY A 263 -15.51 -14.96 -0.29
N ARG A 264 -16.48 -14.04 -0.34
CA ARG A 264 -17.86 -14.32 -0.70
C ARG A 264 -18.30 -13.37 -1.81
N LEU A 265 -18.86 -13.91 -2.91
CA LEU A 265 -19.41 -13.10 -4.00
C LEU A 265 -20.57 -12.22 -3.55
N ALA A 266 -21.32 -12.64 -2.52
CA ALA A 266 -22.42 -11.85 -1.95
C ALA A 266 -21.96 -10.52 -1.31
N ASP A 267 -20.67 -10.37 -1.02
CA ASP A 267 -20.08 -9.13 -0.49
C ASP A 267 -19.58 -8.21 -1.61
N VAL A 268 -19.72 -8.57 -2.88
CA VAL A 268 -19.21 -7.84 -4.03
C VAL A 268 -20.34 -7.19 -4.82
N VAL A 269 -20.18 -5.92 -5.13
CA VAL A 269 -21.10 -5.13 -5.95
C VAL A 269 -20.37 -4.62 -7.19
N VAL A 270 -21.01 -4.69 -8.35
CA VAL A 270 -20.52 -4.09 -9.58
C VAL A 270 -20.93 -2.61 -9.59
N LYS A 271 -19.94 -1.72 -9.66
CA LYS A 271 -20.12 -0.27 -9.74
C LYS A 271 -19.65 0.31 -11.07
N ASN A 272 -18.91 -0.45 -11.86
CA ASN A 272 -18.36 -0.02 -13.16
C ASN A 272 -17.76 1.39 -13.12
N THR A 273 -17.02 1.72 -12.07
CA THR A 273 -16.53 3.07 -11.83
C THR A 273 -15.00 3.08 -11.75
N ILE A 274 -14.38 4.12 -12.32
CA ILE A 274 -12.99 4.50 -12.12
C ILE A 274 -12.94 5.92 -11.58
N ILE A 275 -12.12 6.16 -10.56
CA ILE A 275 -11.89 7.50 -10.01
C ILE A 275 -10.39 7.80 -10.13
N ALA A 276 -10.04 8.91 -10.79
CA ALA A 276 -8.64 9.25 -11.03
C ALA A 276 -8.34 10.72 -10.72
N GLY A 277 -7.15 11.00 -10.20
CA GLY A 277 -6.68 12.34 -9.90
C GLY A 277 -5.28 12.38 -9.31
N THR A 278 -4.80 13.59 -9.05
CA THR A 278 -3.45 13.83 -8.47
C THR A 278 -3.48 14.12 -6.97
N ASP A 279 -4.61 14.58 -6.43
CA ASP A 279 -4.80 14.79 -4.98
C ASP A 279 -5.39 13.53 -4.34
N GLN A 280 -4.61 12.89 -3.49
CA GLN A 280 -4.97 11.61 -2.85
C GLN A 280 -6.19 11.73 -1.92
N VAL A 281 -6.36 12.89 -1.25
CA VAL A 281 -7.44 13.11 -0.28
C VAL A 281 -8.77 13.28 -1.01
N VAL A 282 -8.82 14.14 -2.03
CA VAL A 282 -10.04 14.34 -2.83
C VAL A 282 -10.42 13.08 -3.60
N VAL A 283 -9.44 12.35 -4.14
CA VAL A 283 -9.67 11.08 -4.86
C VAL A 283 -10.31 10.03 -3.94
N ASP A 284 -9.81 9.89 -2.70
CA ASP A 284 -10.40 8.96 -1.72
C ASP A 284 -11.79 9.44 -1.28
N ALA A 285 -11.98 10.75 -1.08
CA ALA A 285 -13.28 11.32 -0.73
C ALA A 285 -14.34 11.10 -1.82
N ALA A 286 -13.96 11.24 -3.10
CA ALA A 286 -14.85 11.00 -4.24
C ALA A 286 -15.34 9.54 -4.35
N ALA A 287 -14.67 8.60 -3.68
CA ALA A 287 -15.09 7.19 -3.66
C ALA A 287 -16.16 6.87 -2.59
N LEU A 288 -16.39 7.75 -1.62
CA LEU A 288 -17.28 7.47 -0.48
C LEU A 288 -18.75 7.22 -0.88
N PRO A 289 -19.31 7.95 -1.86
CA PRO A 289 -20.68 7.68 -2.33
C PRO A 289 -20.91 6.26 -2.86
N LEU A 290 -19.85 5.58 -3.32
CA LEU A 290 -19.95 4.18 -3.78
C LEU A 290 -20.30 3.20 -2.64
N PHE A 291 -20.09 3.62 -1.39
CA PHE A 291 -20.32 2.85 -0.16
C PHE A 291 -21.41 3.44 0.73
N ASP A 292 -22.13 4.46 0.26
CA ASP A 292 -23.12 5.21 1.04
C ASP A 292 -22.52 5.75 2.36
N MET A 293 -21.26 6.28 2.30
CA MET A 293 -20.51 6.79 3.45
C MET A 293 -20.22 8.29 3.34
N TYR A 294 -20.04 8.90 4.50
CA TYR A 294 -19.65 10.30 4.66
C TYR A 294 -18.20 10.43 5.14
N PRO A 295 -17.54 11.58 4.88
CA PRO A 295 -16.14 11.78 5.25
C PRO A 295 -15.80 11.60 6.73
N ASP A 296 -16.70 12.00 7.63
CA ASP A 296 -16.54 11.90 9.09
C ASP A 296 -16.50 10.45 9.61
N GLU A 297 -16.96 9.49 8.79
CA GLU A 297 -16.85 8.06 9.07
C GLU A 297 -15.44 7.51 8.78
N ILE A 298 -14.60 8.24 8.05
CA ILE A 298 -13.28 7.79 7.58
C ILE A 298 -12.18 8.56 8.31
N GLY A 299 -11.77 8.04 9.46
CA GLY A 299 -10.86 8.74 10.36
C GLY A 299 -9.53 9.20 9.74
N TYR A 300 -8.95 8.46 8.79
CA TYR A 300 -7.72 8.88 8.12
C TYR A 300 -7.94 10.03 7.13
N LEU A 301 -9.11 10.18 6.51
CA LEU A 301 -9.45 11.32 5.66
C LEU A 301 -9.54 12.60 6.48
N MET A 302 -10.34 12.58 7.56
CA MET A 302 -10.47 13.70 8.49
C MET A 302 -9.11 14.13 9.04
N LEU A 303 -8.28 13.15 9.40
CA LEU A 303 -6.94 13.42 9.93
C LEU A 303 -5.99 14.01 8.88
N ALA A 304 -6.07 13.57 7.63
CA ALA A 304 -5.27 14.10 6.53
C ALA A 304 -5.61 15.56 6.22
N GLU A 305 -6.89 15.90 6.14
CA GLU A 305 -7.34 17.28 5.96
C GLU A 305 -6.89 18.17 7.12
N ASN A 306 -7.10 17.74 8.37
CA ASN A 306 -6.65 18.46 9.56
C ASN A 306 -5.14 18.67 9.63
N GLN A 307 -4.36 17.82 8.95
CA GLN A 307 -2.91 17.93 8.86
C GLN A 307 -2.43 18.60 7.55
N GLY A 308 -3.35 19.14 6.74
CA GLY A 308 -3.05 19.91 5.53
C GLY A 308 -2.47 19.09 4.38
N LEU A 309 -2.82 17.79 4.28
CA LEU A 309 -2.38 16.95 3.16
C LEU A 309 -3.21 17.15 1.89
N GLY A 310 -4.42 17.63 2.03
CA GLY A 310 -5.37 17.88 0.96
C GLY A 310 -6.71 18.32 1.55
N ARG A 311 -7.73 18.43 0.72
CA ARG A 311 -9.09 18.82 1.11
C ARG A 311 -10.04 17.69 0.80
N ILE A 312 -11.01 17.46 1.66
CA ILE A 312 -12.06 16.45 1.44
C ILE A 312 -13.05 16.98 0.40
N GLU A 313 -13.48 18.23 0.56
CA GLU A 313 -14.37 18.87 -0.40
C GLU A 313 -13.57 19.38 -1.62
N PRO A 314 -13.94 18.95 -2.83
CA PRO A 314 -13.30 19.44 -4.05
C PRO A 314 -13.57 20.94 -4.25
N GLU A 315 -12.61 21.64 -4.82
CA GLU A 315 -12.80 23.04 -5.25
C GLU A 315 -13.82 23.12 -6.38
N PRO A 316 -14.49 24.26 -6.57
CA PRO A 316 -15.41 24.46 -7.69
C PRO A 316 -14.75 24.11 -9.05
N GLY A 317 -15.34 23.13 -9.76
CA GLY A 317 -14.84 22.65 -11.04
C GLY A 317 -13.69 21.64 -10.97
N GLN A 318 -13.27 21.22 -9.77
CA GLN A 318 -12.25 20.17 -9.59
C GLN A 318 -12.83 18.78 -9.83
N LEU A 319 -14.04 18.51 -9.36
CA LEU A 319 -14.73 17.22 -9.59
C LEU A 319 -15.38 17.21 -10.97
N VAL A 320 -15.12 16.17 -11.74
CA VAL A 320 -15.68 15.92 -13.08
C VAL A 320 -16.31 14.53 -13.09
N GLU A 321 -17.61 14.47 -13.24
CA GLU A 321 -18.35 13.21 -13.33
C GLU A 321 -18.77 12.96 -14.78
N VAL A 322 -18.57 11.73 -15.25
CA VAL A 322 -18.81 11.32 -16.64
C VAL A 322 -19.47 9.95 -16.65
N GLN A 323 -20.48 9.79 -17.49
CA GLN A 323 -21.04 8.48 -17.84
C GLN A 323 -20.64 8.06 -19.26
N VAL A 324 -20.30 6.78 -19.47
CA VAL A 324 -19.88 6.21 -20.76
C VAL A 324 -20.48 4.85 -21.03
#